data_7d337e9ddf421f6a11f7c28ec758ff7d
#
_entry.id   7d337e9ddf421f6a11f7c28ec758ff7d
#
_cell.length_a   1.000
_cell.length_b   1.000
_cell.length_c   1.000
_cell.angle_alpha   90.00
_cell.angle_beta   90.00
_cell.angle_gamma   90.00
#
_symmetry.space_group_name_H-M   'P 1'
#
loop_
_entity.id
_entity.type
_entity.pdbx_description
1 polymer ?
#
loop_
_entity_poly.entity_id
_entity_poly.type
_entity_poly.pdbx_seq_one_letter_code
_entity_poly.pdbx_strand_id
1 'polypeptide(L)'
;AHDSYDQEKNYSNLLNKTQNVEDSATKLEQAQRTPDNLETLRSTLDDCTLTATMDGTITALDATVGSVCTGTVATIQNTDALVVEVTIPANSVPKISTGMTCRITSDATGDAIINGTLTQIDPVANDKGSFGAKVMVNGDDGGLLIGISAKVEIVVNEKNDVFTVPRDAVGTADDGSSYVLR
;
A
#
# COMPACT_ATOMS: atom_id res chain seq x y z
N ALA A 1 -49.96 67.86 24.28
CA ALA A 1 -49.78 67.77 22.83
C ALA A 1 -48.28 67.77 22.41
N HIS A 2 -47.39 68.45 23.18
CA HIS A 2 -45.96 68.52 22.82
C HIS A 2 -45.21 67.22 23.24
N ASP A 3 -45.51 66.68 24.37
CA ASP A 3 -44.89 65.36 24.89
C ASP A 3 -45.20 64.16 24.01
N SER A 4 -46.37 64.06 23.42
CA SER A 4 -46.70 62.92 22.54
C SER A 4 -45.98 62.99 21.21
N TYR A 5 -45.71 64.19 20.66
CA TYR A 5 -44.95 64.35 19.42
C TYR A 5 -43.46 64.03 19.58
N ASP A 6 -42.88 64.38 20.74
CA ASP A 6 -41.48 64.01 21.03
C ASP A 6 -41.30 62.53 21.32
N GLN A 7 -42.30 61.86 21.91
CA GLN A 7 -42.30 60.38 22.10
C GLN A 7 -42.38 59.66 20.75
N GLU A 8 -43.28 60.12 19.85
CA GLU A 8 -43.46 59.51 18.55
C GLU A 8 -42.19 59.65 17.65
N LYS A 9 -41.54 60.79 17.74
CA LYS A 9 -40.27 61.05 17.06
C LYS A 9 -39.11 60.20 17.60
N ASN A 10 -39.07 59.99 18.92
CA ASN A 10 -38.10 59.09 19.54
C ASN A 10 -38.33 57.63 19.15
N TYR A 11 -39.58 57.20 19.09
CA TYR A 11 -39.96 55.86 18.68
C TYR A 11 -39.57 55.62 17.22
N SER A 12 -39.84 56.53 16.33
CA SER A 12 -39.45 56.47 14.92
C SER A 12 -37.92 56.44 14.71
N ASN A 13 -37.19 57.24 15.52
CA ASN A 13 -35.73 57.20 15.49
C ASN A 13 -35.13 55.89 15.99
N LEU A 14 -35.75 55.27 17.02
CA LEU A 14 -35.34 53.96 17.51
C LEU A 14 -35.61 52.86 16.46
N LEU A 15 -36.79 52.89 15.82
CA LEU A 15 -37.15 51.93 14.77
C LEU A 15 -36.15 52.01 13.61
N ASN A 16 -35.81 53.21 13.13
CA ASN A 16 -34.82 53.40 12.06
C ASN A 16 -33.41 52.95 12.45
N LYS A 17 -33.00 53.12 13.72
CA LYS A 17 -31.73 52.58 14.20
C LYS A 17 -31.70 51.06 14.25
N THR A 18 -32.80 50.42 14.68
CA THR A 18 -32.92 48.98 14.69
C THR A 18 -32.84 48.40 13.28
N GLN A 19 -33.57 48.99 12.34
CA GLN A 19 -33.54 48.61 10.91
C GLN A 19 -32.13 48.72 10.31
N ASN A 20 -31.41 49.82 10.60
CA ASN A 20 -30.04 50.00 10.15
C ASN A 20 -29.06 48.98 10.73
N VAL A 21 -29.29 48.52 11.96
CA VAL A 21 -28.49 47.44 12.59
C VAL A 21 -28.76 46.10 11.90
N GLU A 22 -30.03 45.76 11.65
CA GLU A 22 -30.43 44.57 10.94
C GLU A 22 -29.87 44.51 9.51
N ASP A 23 -29.97 45.63 8.75
CA ASP A 23 -29.38 45.73 7.42
C ASP A 23 -27.87 45.59 7.43
N SER A 24 -27.19 46.13 8.46
CA SER A 24 -25.75 46.00 8.62
C SER A 24 -25.34 44.57 8.98
N ALA A 25 -26.12 43.87 9.82
CA ALA A 25 -25.92 42.48 10.16
C ALA A 25 -26.07 41.59 8.91
N THR A 26 -27.11 41.81 8.11
CA THR A 26 -27.33 41.07 6.86
C THR A 26 -26.18 41.29 5.84
N LYS A 27 -25.68 42.51 5.72
CA LYS A 27 -24.52 42.80 4.87
C LYS A 27 -23.24 42.15 5.36
N LEU A 28 -23.05 42.03 6.69
CA LEU A 28 -21.93 41.36 7.29
C LEU A 28 -21.99 39.83 7.01
N GLU A 29 -23.15 39.21 7.17
CA GLU A 29 -23.35 37.79 6.82
C GLU A 29 -23.07 37.52 5.33
N GLN A 30 -23.54 38.39 4.42
CA GLN A 30 -23.28 38.29 3.00
C GLN A 30 -21.77 38.39 2.69
N ALA A 31 -21.08 39.35 3.35
CA ALA A 31 -19.64 39.50 3.20
C ALA A 31 -18.83 38.30 3.72
N GLN A 32 -19.31 37.60 4.77
CA GLN A 32 -18.69 36.40 5.30
C GLN A 32 -18.91 35.18 4.40
N ARG A 33 -20.05 35.07 3.73
CA ARG A 33 -20.35 33.95 2.79
C ARG A 33 -19.51 34.00 1.51
N THR A 34 -19.04 35.18 1.11
CA THR A 34 -18.24 35.33 -0.11
C THR A 34 -16.86 34.64 -0.01
N PRO A 35 -16.10 34.79 1.09
CA PRO A 35 -14.86 34.03 1.31
C PRO A 35 -15.08 32.52 1.33
N ASP A 36 -16.12 32.02 2.01
CA ASP A 36 -16.45 30.59 2.09
C ASP A 36 -16.74 30.00 0.70
N ASN A 37 -17.47 30.74 -0.14
CA ASN A 37 -17.72 30.33 -1.52
C ASN A 37 -16.45 30.30 -2.37
N LEU A 38 -15.53 31.25 -2.16
CA LEU A 38 -14.23 31.24 -2.84
C LEU A 38 -13.35 30.09 -2.43
N GLU A 39 -13.34 29.72 -1.16
CA GLU A 39 -12.59 28.59 -0.65
C GLU A 39 -13.15 27.26 -1.20
N THR A 40 -14.47 27.12 -1.23
CA THR A 40 -15.14 25.97 -1.84
C THR A 40 -14.82 25.85 -3.33
N LEU A 41 -14.85 26.94 -4.07
CA LEU A 41 -14.52 26.96 -5.50
C LEU A 41 -13.04 26.62 -5.75
N ARG A 42 -12.14 27.09 -4.90
CA ARG A 42 -10.71 26.73 -4.97
C ARG A 42 -10.50 25.26 -4.70
N SER A 43 -11.10 24.71 -3.63
CA SER A 43 -11.05 23.29 -3.36
C SER A 43 -11.57 22.46 -4.52
N THR A 44 -12.70 22.87 -5.11
CA THR A 44 -13.25 22.18 -6.28
C THR A 44 -12.31 22.25 -7.50
N LEU A 45 -11.59 23.37 -7.66
CA LEU A 45 -10.61 23.49 -8.73
C LEU A 45 -9.37 22.65 -8.48
N ASP A 46 -8.90 22.56 -7.24
CA ASP A 46 -7.78 21.72 -6.83
C ASP A 46 -8.14 20.24 -7.01
N ASP A 47 -9.38 19.84 -6.73
CA ASP A 47 -9.91 18.49 -6.95
C ASP A 47 -9.98 18.10 -8.44
N CYS A 48 -9.94 19.08 -9.36
CA CYS A 48 -9.83 18.80 -10.80
C CYS A 48 -8.43 18.35 -11.23
N THR A 49 -7.44 18.45 -10.34
CA THR A 49 -6.06 17.99 -10.61
C THR A 49 -5.73 16.81 -9.72
N LEU A 50 -5.69 15.61 -10.31
CA LEU A 50 -5.30 14.41 -9.59
C LEU A 50 -3.77 14.25 -9.63
N THR A 51 -3.15 14.22 -8.47
CA THR A 51 -1.70 14.01 -8.32
C THR A 51 -1.41 12.69 -7.66
N ALA A 52 -0.30 12.04 -8.06
CA ALA A 52 0.19 10.85 -7.40
C ALA A 52 0.59 11.16 -5.95
N THR A 53 0.14 10.32 -5.02
CA THR A 53 0.44 10.46 -3.59
C THR A 53 1.69 9.67 -3.15
N MET A 54 2.25 8.87 -4.06
CA MET A 54 3.42 8.03 -3.85
C MET A 54 4.23 7.88 -5.13
N ASP A 55 5.51 7.60 -4.98
CA ASP A 55 6.37 7.22 -6.10
C ASP A 55 6.05 5.78 -6.52
N GLY A 56 6.14 5.51 -7.82
CA GLY A 56 5.87 4.17 -8.34
C GLY A 56 5.59 4.16 -9.84
N THR A 57 5.26 2.99 -10.33
CA THR A 57 4.91 2.76 -11.74
C THR A 57 3.39 2.67 -11.89
N ILE A 58 2.84 3.34 -12.90
CA ILE A 58 1.43 3.21 -13.27
C ILE A 58 1.25 1.83 -13.91
N THR A 59 0.51 0.95 -13.21
CA THR A 59 0.25 -0.41 -13.68
C THR A 59 -1.09 -0.57 -14.38
N ALA A 60 -2.04 0.33 -14.12
CA ALA A 60 -3.30 0.41 -14.85
C ALA A 60 -3.73 1.87 -14.99
N LEU A 61 -4.33 2.20 -16.13
CA LEU A 61 -4.91 3.50 -16.44
C LEU A 61 -6.31 3.28 -17.01
N ASP A 62 -7.32 3.55 -16.20
CA ASP A 62 -8.73 3.32 -16.56
C ASP A 62 -9.41 4.59 -17.10
N ALA A 63 -8.73 5.72 -17.06
CA ALA A 63 -9.25 6.99 -17.54
C ALA A 63 -8.99 7.15 -19.05
N THR A 64 -10.02 7.64 -19.75
CA THR A 64 -9.94 7.99 -21.17
C THR A 64 -10.27 9.46 -21.36
N VAL A 65 -9.48 10.16 -22.16
CA VAL A 65 -9.70 11.58 -22.46
C VAL A 65 -11.08 11.79 -23.09
N GLY A 66 -11.84 12.75 -22.55
CA GLY A 66 -13.17 13.08 -23.02
C GLY A 66 -14.30 12.23 -22.42
N SER A 67 -13.99 11.27 -21.55
CA SER A 67 -14.98 10.44 -20.86
C SER A 67 -15.12 10.87 -19.39
N VAL A 68 -16.32 10.70 -18.84
CA VAL A 68 -16.54 10.83 -17.40
C VAL A 68 -15.96 9.61 -16.70
N CYS A 69 -15.00 9.82 -15.84
CA CYS A 69 -14.42 8.76 -15.02
C CYS A 69 -15.18 8.65 -13.70
N THR A 70 -15.71 7.45 -13.41
CA THR A 70 -16.36 7.13 -12.14
C THR A 70 -15.60 5.97 -11.51
N GLY A 71 -14.86 6.22 -10.44
CA GLY A 71 -14.07 5.20 -9.75
C GLY A 71 -12.56 5.38 -9.91
N THR A 72 -11.83 4.28 -10.06
CA THR A 72 -10.37 4.29 -10.16
C THR A 72 -9.92 4.91 -11.48
N VAL A 73 -9.05 5.92 -11.39
CA VAL A 73 -8.46 6.61 -12.55
C VAL A 73 -7.19 5.91 -13.01
N ALA A 74 -6.32 5.60 -12.05
CA ALA A 74 -5.05 4.92 -12.30
C ALA A 74 -4.65 4.11 -11.06
N THR A 75 -3.90 3.05 -11.26
CA THR A 75 -3.27 2.27 -10.19
C THR A 75 -1.77 2.47 -10.25
N ILE A 76 -1.19 2.92 -9.12
CA ILE A 76 0.25 3.09 -8.97
C ILE A 76 0.76 2.02 -8.01
N GLN A 77 1.81 1.32 -8.39
CA GLN A 77 2.46 0.31 -7.58
C GLN A 77 3.94 0.62 -7.43
N ASN A 78 4.47 0.38 -6.22
CA ASN A 78 5.91 0.44 -6.02
C ASN A 78 6.52 -0.87 -6.53
N THR A 79 7.33 -0.76 -7.59
CA THR A 79 8.01 -1.89 -8.20
C THR A 79 9.44 -2.09 -7.67
N ASP A 80 9.95 -1.15 -6.86
CA ASP A 80 11.32 -1.23 -6.32
C ASP A 80 11.44 -2.18 -5.13
N ALA A 81 10.31 -2.53 -4.51
CA ALA A 81 10.25 -3.43 -3.36
C ALA A 81 9.26 -4.56 -3.62
N LEU A 82 9.70 -5.59 -4.33
CA LEU A 82 8.87 -6.74 -4.62
C LEU A 82 8.76 -7.68 -3.41
N VAL A 83 7.56 -8.14 -3.16
CA VAL A 83 7.25 -9.13 -2.12
C VAL A 83 6.58 -10.33 -2.76
N VAL A 84 7.12 -11.52 -2.49
CA VAL A 84 6.54 -12.80 -2.91
C VAL A 84 5.73 -13.37 -1.75
N GLU A 85 4.44 -13.58 -1.99
CA GLU A 85 3.57 -14.26 -1.03
C GLU A 85 3.65 -15.77 -1.25
N VAL A 86 3.94 -16.50 -0.16
CA VAL A 86 4.09 -17.94 -0.19
C VAL A 86 3.20 -18.59 0.86
N THR A 87 2.85 -19.84 0.62
CA THR A 87 2.07 -20.64 1.55
C THR A 87 2.94 -21.76 2.12
N ILE A 88 3.06 -21.81 3.45
CA ILE A 88 3.90 -22.75 4.18
C ILE A 88 3.00 -23.79 4.84
N PRO A 89 3.21 -25.09 4.61
CA PRO A 89 2.46 -26.13 5.32
C PRO A 89 2.83 -26.17 6.81
N ALA A 90 1.86 -26.50 7.67
CA ALA A 90 2.00 -26.43 9.12
C ALA A 90 3.18 -27.25 9.66
N ASN A 91 3.51 -28.39 9.04
CA ASN A 91 4.63 -29.28 9.43
C ASN A 91 6.01 -28.64 9.22
N SER A 92 6.09 -27.60 8.38
CA SER A 92 7.33 -26.89 8.07
C SER A 92 7.55 -25.65 8.92
N VAL A 93 6.49 -25.06 9.48
CA VAL A 93 6.56 -23.83 10.29
C VAL A 93 7.54 -23.90 11.46
N PRO A 94 7.65 -25.02 12.23
CA PRO A 94 8.60 -25.11 13.34
C PRO A 94 10.07 -25.03 12.94
N LYS A 95 10.37 -25.23 11.65
CA LYS A 95 11.75 -25.24 11.09
C LYS A 95 12.12 -23.91 10.44
N ILE A 96 11.18 -22.98 10.36
CA ILE A 96 11.30 -21.75 9.60
C ILE A 96 11.18 -20.56 10.55
N SER A 97 12.04 -19.57 10.35
CA SER A 97 12.02 -18.33 11.13
C SER A 97 12.17 -17.13 10.20
N THR A 98 11.64 -16.00 10.61
CA THR A 98 11.88 -14.73 9.91
C THR A 98 13.38 -14.43 9.84
N GLY A 99 13.83 -13.84 8.75
CA GLY A 99 15.24 -13.59 8.47
C GLY A 99 15.96 -14.69 7.69
N MET A 100 15.31 -15.82 7.43
CA MET A 100 15.92 -16.90 6.62
C MET A 100 16.03 -16.48 5.16
N THR A 101 17.13 -16.91 4.53
CA THR A 101 17.39 -16.70 3.11
C THR A 101 16.49 -17.60 2.27
N CYS A 102 15.92 -17.03 1.23
CA CYS A 102 15.06 -17.71 0.27
C CYS A 102 15.66 -17.61 -1.13
N ARG A 103 15.48 -18.64 -1.93
CA ARG A 103 15.77 -18.66 -3.37
C ARG A 103 14.46 -18.63 -4.12
N ILE A 104 14.30 -17.64 -4.97
CA ILE A 104 13.08 -17.40 -5.74
C ILE A 104 13.39 -17.71 -7.21
N THR A 105 12.56 -18.50 -7.84
CA THR A 105 12.62 -18.81 -9.25
C THR A 105 11.24 -18.64 -9.86
N SER A 106 11.18 -18.16 -11.10
CA SER A 106 9.93 -17.97 -11.83
C SER A 106 10.13 -18.33 -13.31
N ASP A 107 9.09 -18.80 -13.95
CA ASP A 107 9.10 -19.08 -15.39
C ASP A 107 9.39 -17.81 -16.22
N ALA A 108 9.07 -16.63 -15.70
CA ALA A 108 9.38 -15.37 -16.36
C ALA A 108 10.86 -14.97 -16.29
N THR A 109 11.57 -15.46 -15.25
CA THR A 109 13.01 -15.18 -15.07
C THR A 109 13.90 -16.30 -15.61
N GLY A 110 13.30 -17.35 -16.16
CA GLY A 110 14.02 -18.54 -16.62
C GLY A 110 14.75 -19.24 -15.46
N ASP A 111 16.04 -19.56 -15.67
CA ASP A 111 16.87 -20.25 -14.66
C ASP A 111 17.51 -19.25 -13.65
N ALA A 112 17.18 -17.98 -13.69
CA ALA A 112 17.74 -16.99 -12.76
C ALA A 112 17.22 -17.24 -11.34
N ILE A 113 18.16 -17.37 -10.39
CA ILE A 113 17.86 -17.49 -8.97
C ILE A 113 17.93 -16.11 -8.33
N ILE A 114 16.81 -15.65 -7.83
CA ILE A 114 16.69 -14.38 -7.14
C ILE A 114 16.75 -14.65 -5.64
N ASN A 115 17.57 -13.90 -4.93
CA ASN A 115 17.66 -14.02 -3.49
C ASN A 115 16.58 -13.19 -2.81
N GLY A 116 16.00 -13.75 -1.76
CA GLY A 116 15.03 -13.09 -0.93
C GLY A 116 15.22 -13.38 0.55
N THR A 117 14.56 -12.64 1.38
CA THR A 117 14.54 -12.84 2.83
C THR A 117 13.11 -13.03 3.31
N LEU A 118 12.87 -14.02 4.14
CA LEU A 118 11.58 -14.24 4.78
C LEU A 118 11.34 -13.16 5.84
N THR A 119 10.41 -12.25 5.58
CA THR A 119 10.15 -11.10 6.44
C THR A 119 9.01 -11.32 7.41
N GLN A 120 8.00 -12.08 7.00
CA GLN A 120 6.80 -12.28 7.79
C GLN A 120 6.28 -13.72 7.63
N ILE A 121 5.76 -14.26 8.73
CA ILE A 121 4.94 -15.48 8.75
C ILE A 121 3.65 -15.12 9.44
N ASP A 122 2.51 -15.38 8.80
CA ASP A 122 1.22 -15.09 9.38
C ASP A 122 0.95 -16.06 10.55
N PRO A 123 0.46 -15.55 11.69
CA PRO A 123 0.21 -16.40 12.87
C PRO A 123 -1.06 -17.24 12.76
N VAL A 124 -1.88 -17.00 11.73
CA VAL A 124 -3.17 -17.67 11.53
C VAL A 124 -3.10 -18.55 10.30
N ALA A 125 -3.48 -19.81 10.46
CA ALA A 125 -3.59 -20.73 9.34
C ALA A 125 -4.81 -20.39 8.48
N ASN A 126 -4.65 -20.59 7.16
CA ASN A 126 -5.77 -20.51 6.23
C ASN A 126 -6.68 -21.77 6.33
N ASP A 127 -7.79 -21.79 5.59
CA ASP A 127 -8.78 -22.90 5.58
C ASP A 127 -8.18 -24.27 5.21
N LYS A 128 -7.00 -24.29 4.61
CA LYS A 128 -6.27 -25.51 4.22
C LYS A 128 -5.22 -25.95 5.25
N GLY A 129 -5.17 -25.29 6.42
CA GLY A 129 -4.20 -25.58 7.47
C GLY A 129 -2.76 -25.18 7.14
N SER A 130 -2.59 -24.20 6.25
CA SER A 130 -1.29 -23.66 5.85
C SER A 130 -1.18 -22.21 6.29
N PHE A 131 0.04 -21.72 6.47
CA PHE A 131 0.33 -20.37 6.92
C PHE A 131 0.81 -19.50 5.76
N GLY A 132 0.32 -18.28 5.68
CA GLY A 132 0.83 -17.28 4.76
C GLY A 132 2.21 -16.79 5.19
N ALA A 133 3.08 -16.49 4.25
CA ALA A 133 4.34 -15.84 4.55
C ALA A 133 4.74 -14.89 3.43
N LYS A 134 5.57 -13.89 3.78
CA LYS A 134 6.06 -12.88 2.86
C LYS A 134 7.57 -12.93 2.77
N VAL A 135 8.05 -13.01 1.54
CA VAL A 135 9.47 -13.02 1.21
C VAL A 135 9.78 -11.74 0.44
N MET A 136 10.63 -10.91 1.00
CA MET A 136 11.11 -9.71 0.33
C MET A 136 12.25 -10.05 -0.62
N VAL A 137 12.17 -9.57 -1.84
CA VAL A 137 13.24 -9.72 -2.85
C VAL A 137 14.41 -8.81 -2.48
N ASN A 138 15.62 -9.34 -2.50
CA ASN A 138 16.84 -8.61 -2.16
C ASN A 138 17.59 -8.21 -3.43
N GLY A 139 17.80 -6.91 -3.60
CA GLY A 139 18.61 -6.39 -4.70
C GLY A 139 17.92 -6.46 -6.06
N ASP A 140 18.60 -7.03 -7.04
CA ASP A 140 18.09 -7.16 -8.42
C ASP A 140 16.92 -8.15 -8.46
N ASP A 141 15.78 -7.70 -8.97
CA ASP A 141 14.57 -8.50 -9.13
C ASP A 141 14.67 -9.52 -10.28
N GLY A 142 15.76 -9.47 -11.07
CA GLY A 142 15.98 -10.35 -12.20
C GLY A 142 14.89 -10.31 -13.26
N GLY A 143 14.10 -9.23 -13.29
CA GLY A 143 12.94 -9.09 -14.18
C GLY A 143 11.68 -9.80 -13.65
N LEU A 144 11.57 -10.02 -12.35
CA LEU A 144 10.35 -10.53 -11.72
C LEU A 144 9.20 -9.52 -11.89
N LEU A 145 8.07 -9.98 -12.40
CA LEU A 145 6.91 -9.13 -12.66
C LEU A 145 5.84 -9.35 -11.58
N ILE A 146 5.08 -8.30 -11.30
CA ILE A 146 3.94 -8.38 -10.38
C ILE A 146 2.83 -9.25 -10.98
N GLY A 147 2.26 -10.14 -10.17
CA GLY A 147 1.14 -11.01 -10.57
C GLY A 147 1.55 -12.33 -11.20
N ILE A 148 2.83 -12.64 -11.32
CA ILE A 148 3.30 -13.95 -11.80
C ILE A 148 3.51 -14.93 -10.65
N SER A 149 3.44 -16.22 -10.98
CA SER A 149 3.76 -17.30 -10.05
C SER A 149 5.26 -17.45 -9.89
N ALA A 150 5.71 -17.61 -8.65
CA ALA A 150 7.09 -17.86 -8.32
C ALA A 150 7.20 -19.08 -7.38
N LYS A 151 8.27 -19.85 -7.55
CA LYS A 151 8.64 -20.93 -6.64
C LYS A 151 9.67 -20.39 -5.65
N VAL A 152 9.44 -20.61 -4.36
CA VAL A 152 10.34 -20.18 -3.30
C VAL A 152 10.89 -21.37 -2.56
N GLU A 153 12.20 -21.45 -2.45
CA GLU A 153 12.93 -22.42 -1.68
C GLU A 153 13.52 -21.73 -0.46
N ILE A 154 13.09 -22.11 0.73
CA ILE A 154 13.59 -21.56 1.99
C ILE A 154 14.79 -22.38 2.44
N VAL A 155 15.94 -21.74 2.62
CA VAL A 155 17.16 -22.38 3.06
C VAL A 155 17.11 -22.60 4.58
N VAL A 156 16.76 -23.79 4.99
CA VAL A 156 16.62 -24.14 6.42
C VAL A 156 17.98 -24.47 7.05
N ASN A 157 18.91 -25.02 6.26
CA ASN A 157 20.23 -25.37 6.76
C ASN A 157 21.24 -25.31 5.63
N GLU A 158 22.34 -24.60 5.84
CA GLU A 158 23.43 -24.47 4.90
C GLU A 158 24.73 -24.92 5.59
N LYS A 159 25.50 -25.77 4.91
CA LYS A 159 26.81 -26.17 5.36
C LYS A 159 27.83 -25.61 4.38
N ASN A 160 28.64 -24.67 4.86
CA ASN A 160 29.77 -24.13 4.12
C ASN A 160 31.04 -24.93 4.43
N ASP A 161 32.02 -24.86 3.56
CA ASP A 161 33.31 -25.50 3.69
C ASP A 161 33.25 -27.02 3.83
N VAL A 162 32.35 -27.68 3.09
CA VAL A 162 32.23 -29.12 3.02
C VAL A 162 32.66 -29.66 1.67
N PHE A 163 33.33 -30.78 1.67
CA PHE A 163 33.59 -31.53 0.42
C PHE A 163 32.29 -32.16 -0.07
N THR A 164 31.89 -31.88 -1.28
CA THR A 164 30.75 -32.54 -1.93
C THR A 164 31.24 -33.71 -2.78
N VAL A 165 30.60 -34.83 -2.65
CA VAL A 165 30.85 -36.01 -3.49
C VAL A 165 29.57 -36.40 -4.21
N PRO A 166 29.62 -36.90 -5.45
CA PRO A 166 28.46 -37.45 -6.12
C PRO A 166 27.82 -38.56 -5.26
N ARG A 167 26.50 -38.63 -5.26
CA ARG A 167 25.78 -39.65 -4.47
C ARG A 167 26.17 -41.08 -4.81
N ASP A 168 26.50 -41.31 -6.05
CA ASP A 168 26.91 -42.62 -6.58
C ASP A 168 28.31 -43.03 -6.13
N ALA A 169 29.11 -42.11 -5.58
CA ALA A 169 30.42 -42.37 -5.00
C ALA A 169 30.36 -42.78 -3.53
N VAL A 170 29.17 -42.73 -2.91
CA VAL A 170 28.98 -43.16 -1.52
C VAL A 170 28.54 -44.60 -1.44
N GLY A 171 29.39 -45.45 -0.92
CA GLY A 171 29.07 -46.85 -0.58
C GLY A 171 28.56 -46.97 0.86
N THR A 172 27.82 -48.01 1.13
CA THR A 172 27.39 -48.40 2.50
C THR A 172 28.08 -49.70 2.86
N ALA A 173 28.79 -49.72 3.98
CA ALA A 173 29.41 -50.93 4.50
C ALA A 173 28.37 -51.79 5.23
N ASP A 174 28.71 -53.05 5.50
CA ASP A 174 27.84 -54.05 6.16
C ASP A 174 27.44 -53.62 7.58
N ASP A 175 28.20 -52.72 8.21
CA ASP A 175 27.94 -52.19 9.54
C ASP A 175 27.00 -50.94 9.51
N GLY A 176 26.53 -50.54 8.33
CA GLY A 176 25.68 -49.38 8.12
C GLY A 176 26.41 -48.03 8.02
N SER A 177 27.73 -48.01 8.08
CA SER A 177 28.53 -46.80 7.88
C SER A 177 28.65 -46.43 6.39
N SER A 178 28.68 -45.14 6.09
CA SER A 178 28.89 -44.67 4.72
C SER A 178 30.37 -44.40 4.46
N TYR A 179 30.88 -44.86 3.33
CA TYR A 179 32.25 -44.59 2.89
C TYR A 179 32.30 -44.05 1.45
N VAL A 180 33.37 -43.36 1.13
CA VAL A 180 33.63 -42.85 -0.22
C VAL A 180 34.92 -43.47 -0.72
N LEU A 181 34.87 -44.08 -1.91
CA LEU A 181 36.07 -44.57 -2.58
C LEU A 181 36.85 -43.38 -3.15
N ARG A 182 38.13 -43.35 -2.83
CA ARG A 182 39.04 -42.26 -3.25
C ARG A 182 39.77 -42.68 -4.53
#